data_e97239a6eba94bb064137457b974b99e
#
_entry.id   e97239a6eba94bb064137457b974b99e
#
_cell.length_a   1.000
_cell.length_b   1.000
_cell.length_c   1.000
_cell.angle_alpha   90.00
_cell.angle_beta   90.00
_cell.angle_gamma   90.00
#
_symmetry.space_group_name_H-M   'P 1'
#
loop_
_entity.id
_entity.type
_entity.pdbx_description
1 polymer ?
#
loop_
_entity_poly.entity_id
_entity_poly.type
_entity_poly.pdbx_seq_one_letter_code
_entity_poly.pdbx_strand_id
1 'polypeptide(L)'
;MSKLYPVGVQNFEKVILGGYEYVDKTALIYQLFNTGSYYFLSRPRRFGKSLLLSTLEAYAQGKKELFKGLALEKLEKDWTVYPVLHLDLNTQKYDTPESLTNVLEENVQNWEALYGASSSEIGVARRFQGIIRRACEQTGRRVVILIDEYDKPMLQAIGNEALQNEYRSTLKAFYGALKSMDGCIR
;
A
#
# COMPACT_ATOMS: atom_id res chain seq x y z
N MET A 1 -15.90 -5.17 30.71
CA MET A 1 -14.45 -5.49 30.71
C MET A 1 -13.71 -4.38 30.00
N SER A 2 -12.62 -3.86 30.56
CA SER A 2 -11.78 -2.89 29.85
C SER A 2 -11.08 -3.57 28.67
N LYS A 3 -11.15 -2.96 27.50
CA LYS A 3 -10.42 -3.47 26.32
C LYS A 3 -8.92 -3.28 26.52
N LEU A 4 -8.13 -4.19 25.97
CA LEU A 4 -6.67 -4.07 25.97
C LEU A 4 -6.20 -3.07 24.92
N TYR A 5 -5.13 -2.34 25.21
CA TYR A 5 -4.50 -1.46 24.23
C TYR A 5 -3.65 -2.25 23.23
N PRO A 6 -3.67 -1.93 21.92
CA PRO A 6 -2.94 -2.67 20.89
C PRO A 6 -1.46 -2.29 20.85
N VAL A 7 -0.71 -2.52 21.93
CA VAL A 7 0.71 -2.18 22.00
C VAL A 7 1.49 -3.03 20.99
N GLY A 8 2.12 -2.36 20.01
CA GLY A 8 2.90 -3.02 18.95
C GLY A 8 2.07 -3.68 17.83
N VAL A 9 0.73 -3.62 17.90
CA VAL A 9 -0.15 -4.13 16.84
C VAL A 9 -0.41 -3.03 15.80
N GLN A 10 0.02 -3.26 14.56
CA GLN A 10 -0.05 -2.29 13.47
C GLN A 10 -1.05 -2.68 12.37
N ASN A 11 -1.66 -3.86 12.47
CA ASN A 11 -2.62 -4.37 11.51
C ASN A 11 -4.05 -4.21 12.03
N PHE A 12 -4.89 -3.54 11.25
CA PHE A 12 -6.29 -3.22 11.62
C PHE A 12 -7.12 -4.47 11.91
N GLU A 13 -7.03 -5.50 11.06
CA GLU A 13 -7.77 -6.74 11.24
C GLU A 13 -7.40 -7.42 12.57
N LYS A 14 -6.08 -7.46 12.90
CA LYS A 14 -5.63 -7.98 14.19
C LYS A 14 -6.14 -7.16 15.38
N VAL A 15 -6.23 -5.82 15.24
CA VAL A 15 -6.77 -4.95 16.29
C VAL A 15 -8.25 -5.25 16.52
N ILE A 16 -9.04 -5.34 15.47
CA ILE A 16 -10.49 -5.57 15.56
C ILE A 16 -10.78 -6.99 16.05
N LEU A 17 -10.23 -8.02 15.40
CA LEU A 17 -10.49 -9.42 15.76
C LEU A 17 -9.92 -9.80 17.14
N GLY A 18 -8.83 -9.16 17.53
CA GLY A 18 -8.25 -9.33 18.88
C GLY A 18 -9.01 -8.62 19.98
N GLY A 19 -10.07 -7.87 19.66
CA GLY A 19 -10.89 -7.14 20.63
C GLY A 19 -10.16 -5.99 21.33
N TYR A 20 -9.08 -5.49 20.73
CA TYR A 20 -8.33 -4.36 21.27
C TYR A 20 -9.11 -3.04 21.17
N GLU A 21 -8.70 -2.07 21.98
CA GLU A 21 -9.24 -0.70 21.86
C GLU A 21 -8.78 -0.07 20.54
N TYR A 22 -9.74 0.41 19.78
CA TYR A 22 -9.49 1.12 18.52
C TYR A 22 -10.07 2.53 18.58
N VAL A 23 -9.22 3.54 18.42
CA VAL A 23 -9.68 4.93 18.31
C VAL A 23 -10.23 5.11 16.89
N ASP A 24 -11.54 5.16 16.78
CA ASP A 24 -12.21 5.22 15.48
C ASP A 24 -11.92 6.53 14.73
N LYS A 25 -11.21 6.42 13.64
CA LYS A 25 -10.95 7.48 12.66
C LYS A 25 -11.44 7.08 11.25
N THR A 26 -12.31 6.09 11.17
CA THR A 26 -12.74 5.53 9.88
C THR A 26 -13.57 6.50 9.05
N ALA A 27 -14.19 7.51 9.66
CA ALA A 27 -14.81 8.62 8.91
C ALA A 27 -13.79 9.39 8.05
N LEU A 28 -12.56 9.58 8.55
CA LEU A 28 -11.48 10.19 7.76
C LEU A 28 -10.99 9.27 6.64
N ILE A 29 -10.98 7.96 6.88
CA ILE A 29 -10.68 6.95 5.85
C ILE A 29 -11.69 7.05 4.70
N TYR A 30 -12.98 7.10 5.02
CA TYR A 30 -14.04 7.27 4.04
C TYR A 30 -13.87 8.57 3.23
N GLN A 31 -13.62 9.68 3.92
CA GLN A 31 -13.39 10.97 3.29
C GLN A 31 -12.18 10.92 2.35
N LEU A 32 -11.03 10.43 2.83
CA LEU A 32 -9.80 10.31 2.06
C LEU A 32 -10.04 9.47 0.79
N PHE A 33 -10.73 8.35 0.92
CA PHE A 33 -11.02 7.47 -0.21
C PHE A 33 -11.94 8.11 -1.25
N ASN A 34 -12.80 9.06 -0.88
CA ASN A 34 -13.80 9.66 -1.76
C ASN A 34 -13.44 11.06 -2.26
N THR A 35 -12.35 11.69 -1.81
CA THR A 35 -12.04 13.09 -2.15
C THR A 35 -10.82 13.28 -3.06
N GLY A 36 -10.00 12.27 -3.25
CA GLY A 36 -8.82 12.39 -4.11
C GLY A 36 -8.22 11.05 -4.48
N SER A 37 -7.17 11.07 -5.32
CA SER A 37 -6.52 9.85 -5.81
C SER A 37 -5.10 9.67 -5.28
N TYR A 38 -4.38 10.75 -4.99
CA TYR A 38 -2.99 10.70 -4.55
C TYR A 38 -2.82 11.37 -3.20
N TYR A 39 -2.30 10.62 -2.25
CA TYR A 39 -2.07 11.11 -0.91
C TYR A 39 -0.66 10.80 -0.43
N PHE A 40 -0.10 11.75 0.28
CA PHE A 40 1.18 11.62 0.93
C PHE A 40 1.01 11.86 2.43
N LEU A 41 1.35 10.88 3.24
CA LEU A 41 1.26 10.98 4.69
C LEU A 41 2.65 11.00 5.32
N SER A 42 3.10 12.19 5.75
CA SER A 42 4.29 12.34 6.56
C SER A 42 3.90 12.45 8.04
N ARG A 43 4.30 11.46 8.82
CA ARG A 43 4.15 11.47 10.29
C ARG A 43 5.36 10.82 10.95
N PRO A 44 5.71 11.21 12.18
CA PRO A 44 6.76 10.55 12.95
C PRO A 44 6.49 9.04 13.09
N ARG A 45 7.54 8.28 13.42
CA ARG A 45 7.39 6.87 13.75
C ARG A 45 6.42 6.67 14.91
N ARG A 46 5.68 5.54 14.94
CA ARG A 46 4.69 5.17 15.96
C ARG A 46 3.42 6.04 15.98
N PHE A 47 3.16 6.86 14.96
CA PHE A 47 1.93 7.64 14.81
C PHE A 47 0.86 6.95 13.94
N GLY A 48 0.89 5.62 13.86
CA GLY A 48 -0.17 4.83 13.27
C GLY A 48 -0.24 4.85 11.74
N LYS A 49 0.87 5.11 11.03
CA LYS A 49 0.91 5.06 9.54
C LYS A 49 0.50 3.69 9.02
N SER A 50 1.18 2.63 9.44
CA SER A 50 0.90 1.25 8.99
C SER A 50 -0.50 0.78 9.41
N LEU A 51 -1.00 1.21 10.58
CA LEU A 51 -2.38 0.96 10.97
C LEU A 51 -3.38 1.65 10.03
N LEU A 52 -3.10 2.90 9.63
CA LEU A 52 -3.91 3.61 8.64
C LEU A 52 -3.92 2.87 7.30
N LEU A 53 -2.75 2.45 6.80
CA LEU A 53 -2.63 1.72 5.54
C LEU A 53 -3.37 0.38 5.59
N SER A 54 -3.24 -0.38 6.68
CA SER A 54 -3.98 -1.65 6.84
C SER A 54 -5.51 -1.43 6.98
N THR A 55 -5.94 -0.28 7.52
CA THR A 55 -7.37 0.07 7.56
C THR A 55 -7.88 0.42 6.16
N LEU A 56 -7.12 1.20 5.37
CA LEU A 56 -7.43 1.49 3.98
C LEU A 56 -7.47 0.22 3.13
N GLU A 57 -6.53 -0.68 3.33
CA GLU A 57 -6.48 -1.97 2.64
C GLU A 57 -7.73 -2.80 2.95
N ALA A 58 -8.09 -2.96 4.23
CA ALA A 58 -9.28 -3.68 4.63
C ALA A 58 -10.57 -3.06 4.03
N TYR A 59 -10.65 -1.74 3.98
CA TYR A 59 -11.77 -1.03 3.35
C TYR A 59 -11.80 -1.26 1.84
N ALA A 60 -10.68 -1.07 1.14
CA ALA A 60 -10.61 -1.29 -0.30
C ALA A 60 -10.90 -2.75 -0.69
N GLN A 61 -10.55 -3.71 0.17
CA GLN A 61 -10.88 -5.13 0.00
C GLN A 61 -12.34 -5.47 0.35
N GLY A 62 -13.17 -4.49 0.75
CA GLY A 62 -14.58 -4.69 1.08
C GLY A 62 -14.81 -5.54 2.34
N LYS A 63 -13.88 -5.59 3.29
CA LYS A 63 -13.97 -6.36 4.54
C LYS A 63 -14.93 -5.70 5.53
N LYS A 64 -16.21 -5.58 5.15
CA LYS A 64 -17.28 -4.90 5.88
C LYS A 64 -17.34 -5.29 7.35
N GLU A 65 -17.19 -6.57 7.66
CA GLU A 65 -17.34 -7.09 9.02
C GLU A 65 -16.35 -6.50 10.03
N LEU A 66 -15.16 -6.07 9.55
CA LEU A 66 -14.16 -5.42 10.39
C LEU A 66 -14.57 -4.01 10.83
N PHE A 67 -15.51 -3.38 10.13
CA PHE A 67 -15.96 -2.01 10.38
C PHE A 67 -17.26 -1.93 11.18
N LYS A 68 -17.76 -3.08 11.66
CA LYS A 68 -19.00 -3.14 12.44
C LYS A 68 -18.90 -2.27 13.70
N GLY A 69 -19.85 -1.35 13.85
CA GLY A 69 -19.89 -0.40 14.95
C GLY A 69 -19.00 0.84 14.78
N LEU A 70 -18.18 0.91 13.70
CA LEU A 70 -17.35 2.07 13.38
C LEU A 70 -18.08 3.08 12.49
N ALA A 71 -17.56 4.30 12.43
CA ALA A 71 -18.19 5.39 11.66
C ALA A 71 -18.34 5.07 10.17
N LEU A 72 -17.36 4.36 9.57
CA LEU A 72 -17.37 4.00 8.16
C LEU A 72 -18.54 3.08 7.82
N GLU A 73 -18.96 2.18 8.69
CA GLU A 73 -20.12 1.30 8.46
C GLU A 73 -21.40 2.11 8.15
N LYS A 74 -21.56 3.27 8.77
CA LYS A 74 -22.72 4.15 8.58
C LYS A 74 -22.62 4.98 7.29
N LEU A 75 -21.39 5.29 6.87
CA LEU A 75 -21.09 6.15 5.73
C LEU A 75 -21.06 5.37 4.42
N GLU A 76 -20.49 4.17 4.42
CA GLU A 76 -20.35 3.34 3.24
C GLU A 76 -21.59 2.49 2.98
N LYS A 77 -22.09 2.50 1.75
CA LYS A 77 -23.29 1.74 1.35
C LYS A 77 -22.97 0.58 0.44
N ASP A 78 -22.02 0.78 -0.48
CA ASP A 78 -21.82 -0.15 -1.60
C ASP A 78 -20.77 -1.22 -1.30
N TRP A 79 -19.81 -0.95 -0.39
CA TRP A 79 -18.71 -1.86 -0.03
C TRP A 79 -18.02 -2.47 -1.26
N THR A 80 -17.74 -1.60 -2.22
CA THR A 80 -17.10 -2.00 -3.47
C THR A 80 -15.70 -2.59 -3.17
N VAL A 81 -15.43 -3.75 -3.77
CA VAL A 81 -14.13 -4.42 -3.69
C VAL A 81 -13.22 -3.90 -4.80
N TYR A 82 -12.05 -3.42 -4.43
CA TYR A 82 -11.00 -2.94 -5.34
C TYR A 82 -9.81 -3.88 -5.32
N PRO A 83 -9.10 -4.06 -6.44
CA PRO A 83 -7.78 -4.68 -6.41
C PRO A 83 -6.80 -3.79 -5.62
N VAL A 84 -6.05 -4.38 -4.71
CA VAL A 84 -5.08 -3.68 -3.87
C VAL A 84 -3.68 -4.20 -4.15
N LEU A 85 -2.75 -3.29 -4.44
CA LEU A 85 -1.31 -3.56 -4.51
C LEU A 85 -0.64 -2.86 -3.34
N HIS A 86 -0.22 -3.63 -2.34
CA HIS A 86 0.44 -3.11 -1.15
C HIS A 86 1.94 -3.39 -1.21
N LEU A 87 2.74 -2.33 -1.21
CA LEU A 87 4.20 -2.36 -1.18
C LEU A 87 4.68 -1.90 0.19
N ASP A 88 5.27 -2.81 0.96
CA ASP A 88 5.95 -2.47 2.22
C ASP A 88 7.46 -2.50 2.01
N LEU A 89 8.11 -1.34 2.05
CA LEU A 89 9.56 -1.21 1.93
C LEU A 89 10.28 -1.42 3.28
N ASN A 90 9.59 -1.85 4.33
CA ASN A 90 10.20 -2.15 5.63
C ASN A 90 10.75 -3.58 5.75
N THR A 91 10.67 -4.38 4.71
CA THR A 91 10.89 -5.83 4.76
C THR A 91 12.35 -6.25 4.88
N GLN A 92 13.30 -5.39 4.47
CA GLN A 92 14.73 -5.74 4.52
C GLN A 92 15.65 -4.54 4.80
N LYS A 93 16.95 -4.85 4.88
CA LYS A 93 18.03 -3.87 4.94
C LYS A 93 18.42 -3.40 3.53
N TYR A 94 18.68 -2.11 3.39
CA TYR A 94 19.06 -1.47 2.13
C TYR A 94 20.52 -1.05 2.18
N ASP A 95 21.44 -1.98 1.93
CA ASP A 95 22.88 -1.77 2.02
C ASP A 95 23.66 -2.12 0.74
N THR A 96 22.99 -2.71 -0.26
CA THR A 96 23.56 -2.99 -1.58
C THR A 96 22.68 -2.44 -2.70
N PRO A 97 23.21 -2.16 -3.91
CA PRO A 97 22.41 -1.70 -5.05
C PRO A 97 21.21 -2.59 -5.37
N GLU A 98 21.36 -3.90 -5.21
CA GLU A 98 20.34 -4.90 -5.56
C GLU A 98 19.23 -4.98 -4.51
N SER A 99 19.47 -4.53 -3.27
CA SER A 99 18.50 -4.67 -2.17
C SER A 99 17.13 -4.11 -2.51
N LEU A 100 17.06 -2.92 -3.08
CA LEU A 100 15.80 -2.31 -3.48
C LEU A 100 15.15 -3.05 -4.65
N THR A 101 15.94 -3.37 -5.68
CA THR A 101 15.44 -4.08 -6.86
C THR A 101 14.86 -5.44 -6.48
N ASN A 102 15.51 -6.17 -5.58
CA ASN A 102 15.04 -7.48 -5.11
C ASN A 102 13.67 -7.39 -4.42
N VAL A 103 13.43 -6.38 -3.57
CA VAL A 103 12.10 -6.18 -2.93
C VAL A 103 11.04 -5.85 -3.97
N LEU A 104 11.36 -4.99 -4.93
CA LEU A 104 10.41 -4.63 -5.99
C LEU A 104 10.10 -5.84 -6.88
N GLU A 105 11.11 -6.64 -7.23
CA GLU A 105 10.95 -7.88 -8.01
C GLU A 105 10.05 -8.89 -7.30
N GLU A 106 10.29 -9.13 -6.01
CA GLU A 106 9.47 -10.04 -5.20
C GLU A 106 8.00 -9.62 -5.18
N ASN A 107 7.74 -8.34 -4.93
CA ASN A 107 6.37 -7.81 -4.94
C ASN A 107 5.71 -7.93 -6.32
N VAL A 108 6.45 -7.58 -7.38
CA VAL A 108 5.96 -7.70 -8.76
C VAL A 108 5.65 -9.16 -9.10
N GLN A 109 6.51 -10.12 -8.74
CA GLN A 109 6.24 -11.56 -8.94
C GLN A 109 4.97 -12.02 -8.20
N ASN A 110 4.79 -11.59 -6.95
CA ASN A 110 3.59 -11.90 -6.17
C ASN A 110 2.32 -11.35 -6.84
N TRP A 111 2.36 -10.13 -7.37
CA TRP A 111 1.22 -9.54 -8.07
C TRP A 111 1.00 -10.16 -9.45
N GLU A 112 2.06 -10.58 -10.15
CA GLU A 112 1.94 -11.34 -11.40
C GLU A 112 1.28 -12.70 -11.19
N ALA A 113 1.52 -13.34 -10.06
CA ALA A 113 0.82 -14.58 -9.70
C ALA A 113 -0.70 -14.36 -9.56
N LEU A 114 -1.14 -13.16 -9.19
CA LEU A 114 -2.56 -12.81 -9.05
C LEU A 114 -3.20 -12.32 -10.36
N TYR A 115 -2.48 -11.48 -11.13
CA TYR A 115 -3.04 -10.76 -12.27
C TYR A 115 -2.43 -11.16 -13.62
N GLY A 116 -1.50 -12.11 -13.61
CA GLY A 116 -0.79 -12.58 -14.80
C GLY A 116 0.45 -11.75 -15.14
N ALA A 117 1.28 -12.31 -16.03
CA ALA A 117 2.51 -11.73 -16.53
C ALA A 117 2.51 -11.66 -18.07
N SER A 118 3.38 -10.82 -18.65
CA SER A 118 3.60 -10.78 -20.09
C SER A 118 5.10 -10.79 -20.39
N SER A 119 5.53 -11.63 -21.30
CA SER A 119 6.94 -11.73 -21.75
C SER A 119 7.47 -10.47 -22.44
N SER A 120 6.59 -9.59 -22.91
CA SER A 120 6.95 -8.29 -23.50
C SER A 120 7.26 -7.20 -22.48
N GLU A 121 6.93 -7.43 -21.21
CA GLU A 121 7.13 -6.47 -20.11
C GLU A 121 8.49 -6.70 -19.46
N ILE A 122 9.51 -5.98 -19.95
CA ILE A 122 10.89 -6.12 -19.46
C ILE A 122 11.18 -5.08 -18.36
N GLY A 123 11.69 -5.54 -17.23
CA GLY A 123 12.05 -4.73 -16.06
C GLY A 123 10.87 -4.42 -15.14
N VAL A 124 11.19 -4.17 -13.87
CA VAL A 124 10.24 -4.04 -12.75
C VAL A 124 9.15 -3.00 -13.03
N ALA A 125 9.54 -1.82 -13.56
CA ALA A 125 8.60 -0.73 -13.79
C ALA A 125 7.55 -1.06 -14.88
N ARG A 126 7.95 -1.72 -15.98
CA ARG A 126 7.02 -2.12 -17.05
C ARG A 126 6.11 -3.26 -16.60
N ARG A 127 6.63 -4.21 -15.86
CA ARG A 127 5.85 -5.31 -15.27
C ARG A 127 4.81 -4.75 -14.29
N PHE A 128 5.20 -3.79 -13.46
CA PHE A 128 4.27 -3.09 -12.55
C PHE A 128 3.15 -2.37 -13.31
N GLN A 129 3.47 -1.66 -14.39
CA GLN A 129 2.44 -1.05 -15.27
C GLN A 129 1.47 -2.09 -15.83
N GLY A 130 1.99 -3.21 -16.33
CA GLY A 130 1.19 -4.30 -16.87
C GLY A 130 0.27 -4.92 -15.82
N ILE A 131 0.75 -5.10 -14.59
CA ILE A 131 -0.05 -5.59 -13.47
C ILE A 131 -1.20 -4.63 -13.16
N ILE A 132 -0.93 -3.32 -13.05
CA ILE A 132 -1.97 -2.31 -12.78
C ILE A 132 -3.05 -2.37 -13.87
N ARG A 133 -2.66 -2.40 -15.15
CA ARG A 133 -3.58 -2.50 -16.27
C ARG A 133 -4.44 -3.77 -16.18
N ARG A 134 -3.83 -4.95 -16.04
CA ARG A 134 -4.53 -6.24 -15.97
C ARG A 134 -5.45 -6.31 -14.76
N ALA A 135 -5.02 -5.86 -13.59
CA ALA A 135 -5.86 -5.81 -12.39
C ALA A 135 -7.10 -4.93 -12.61
N CYS A 136 -6.93 -3.77 -13.25
CA CYS A 136 -8.02 -2.87 -13.61
C CYS A 136 -8.98 -3.51 -14.64
N GLU A 137 -8.47 -4.12 -15.70
CA GLU A 137 -9.25 -4.78 -16.76
C GLU A 137 -10.02 -5.99 -16.24
N GLN A 138 -9.36 -6.87 -15.47
CA GLN A 138 -9.96 -8.10 -14.95
C GLN A 138 -11.06 -7.84 -13.93
N THR A 139 -10.91 -6.80 -13.12
CA THR A 139 -11.88 -6.47 -12.06
C THR A 139 -12.92 -5.46 -12.49
N GLY A 140 -12.71 -4.72 -13.59
CA GLY A 140 -13.52 -3.57 -13.98
C GLY A 140 -13.44 -2.42 -12.95
N ARG A 141 -12.43 -2.43 -12.07
CA ARG A 141 -12.26 -1.46 -10.98
C ARG A 141 -10.85 -0.87 -11.00
N ARG A 142 -10.73 0.39 -10.61
CA ARG A 142 -9.43 1.05 -10.43
C ARG A 142 -8.66 0.38 -9.30
N VAL A 143 -7.35 0.34 -9.44
CA VAL A 143 -6.43 -0.28 -8.48
C VAL A 143 -6.10 0.68 -7.34
N VAL A 144 -6.19 0.21 -6.12
CA VAL A 144 -5.68 0.92 -4.94
C VAL A 144 -4.24 0.52 -4.71
N ILE A 145 -3.35 1.51 -4.64
CA ILE A 145 -1.92 1.28 -4.41
C ILE A 145 -1.54 1.88 -3.07
N LEU A 146 -1.03 1.05 -2.18
CA LEU A 146 -0.60 1.41 -0.84
C LEU A 146 0.91 1.21 -0.75
N ILE A 147 1.64 2.23 -0.27
CA ILE A 147 3.10 2.15 -0.12
C ILE A 147 3.46 2.57 1.29
N ASP A 148 4.03 1.64 2.08
CA ASP A 148 4.54 1.91 3.42
C ASP A 148 6.06 2.05 3.40
N GLU A 149 6.59 2.90 4.29
CA GLU A 149 8.02 3.18 4.48
C GLU A 149 8.78 3.54 3.18
N TYR A 150 8.09 4.28 2.29
CA TYR A 150 8.56 4.68 0.94
C TYR A 150 9.95 5.34 0.94
N ASP A 151 10.35 5.98 2.02
CA ASP A 151 11.62 6.71 2.19
C ASP A 151 12.73 5.86 2.82
N LYS A 152 12.44 4.68 3.34
CA LYS A 152 13.40 3.83 4.05
C LYS A 152 14.65 3.49 3.23
N PRO A 153 14.56 3.12 1.93
CA PRO A 153 15.76 2.86 1.13
C PRO A 153 16.70 4.08 1.08
N MET A 154 16.12 5.26 0.88
CA MET A 154 16.88 6.51 0.81
C MET A 154 17.52 6.88 2.16
N LEU A 155 16.78 6.69 3.27
CA LEU A 155 17.27 6.95 4.63
C LEU A 155 18.43 6.03 5.01
N GLN A 156 18.37 4.76 4.62
CA GLN A 156 19.45 3.80 4.92
C GLN A 156 20.69 4.00 4.05
N ALA A 157 20.55 4.62 2.89
CA ALA A 157 21.67 4.95 2.02
C ALA A 157 22.34 6.30 2.38
N ILE A 158 21.93 6.99 3.44
CA ILE A 158 22.56 8.25 3.88
C ILE A 158 24.05 7.99 4.18
N GLY A 159 24.93 8.83 3.62
CA GLY A 159 26.37 8.69 3.71
C GLY A 159 27.01 7.87 2.58
N ASN A 160 26.21 7.26 1.69
CA ASN A 160 26.66 6.58 0.49
C ASN A 160 25.99 7.18 -0.75
N GLU A 161 26.62 8.18 -1.37
CA GLU A 161 26.06 8.94 -2.49
C GLU A 161 25.79 8.06 -3.73
N ALA A 162 26.66 7.10 -4.02
CA ALA A 162 26.49 6.18 -5.13
C ALA A 162 25.21 5.35 -4.94
N LEU A 163 25.01 4.78 -3.77
CA LEU A 163 23.83 4.00 -3.41
C LEU A 163 22.56 4.84 -3.42
N GLN A 164 22.61 6.07 -2.91
CA GLN A 164 21.48 7.00 -2.97
C GLN A 164 21.06 7.32 -4.41
N ASN A 165 22.01 7.52 -5.30
CA ASN A 165 21.73 7.81 -6.71
C ASN A 165 21.08 6.61 -7.41
N GLU A 166 21.57 5.40 -7.13
CA GLU A 166 20.98 4.15 -7.64
C GLU A 166 19.53 3.98 -7.16
N TYR A 167 19.29 4.08 -5.87
CA TYR A 167 17.94 3.96 -5.31
C TYR A 167 16.99 5.05 -5.82
N ARG A 168 17.47 6.28 -5.95
CA ARG A 168 16.69 7.38 -6.51
C ARG A 168 16.27 7.09 -7.96
N SER A 169 17.19 6.57 -8.76
CA SER A 169 16.93 6.18 -10.15
C SER A 169 15.88 5.08 -10.22
N THR A 170 16.04 4.03 -9.44
CA THR A 170 15.14 2.88 -9.37
C THR A 170 13.73 3.29 -8.91
N LEU A 171 13.61 4.06 -7.82
CA LEU A 171 12.32 4.55 -7.32
C LEU A 171 11.65 5.50 -8.30
N LYS A 172 12.41 6.38 -8.96
CA LYS A 172 11.88 7.29 -9.98
C LYS A 172 11.29 6.52 -11.17
N ALA A 173 11.97 5.48 -11.62
CA ALA A 173 11.46 4.62 -12.70
C ALA A 173 10.20 3.86 -12.25
N PHE A 174 10.22 3.27 -11.07
CA PHE A 174 9.11 2.49 -10.51
C PHE A 174 7.86 3.36 -10.27
N TYR A 175 8.01 4.50 -9.59
CA TYR A 175 6.89 5.41 -9.35
C TYR A 175 6.44 6.16 -10.61
N GLY A 176 7.29 6.25 -11.64
CA GLY A 176 6.91 6.75 -12.95
C GLY A 176 5.78 5.94 -13.60
N ALA A 177 5.68 4.65 -13.25
CA ALA A 177 4.60 3.77 -13.67
C ALA A 177 3.22 4.28 -13.22
N LEU A 178 3.13 4.88 -12.03
CA LEU A 178 1.87 5.39 -11.47
C LEU A 178 1.27 6.50 -12.35
N LYS A 179 2.12 7.41 -12.84
CA LYS A 179 1.65 8.51 -13.71
C LYS A 179 1.10 8.00 -15.04
N SER A 180 1.73 6.98 -15.61
CA SER A 180 1.28 6.40 -16.88
C SER A 180 0.02 5.56 -16.77
N MET A 181 -0.33 5.13 -15.54
CA MET A 181 -1.50 4.31 -15.23
C MET A 181 -2.59 5.08 -14.46
N ASP A 182 -2.58 6.41 -14.49
CA ASP A 182 -3.52 7.27 -13.76
C ASP A 182 -5.00 6.89 -13.96
N GLY A 183 -5.39 6.57 -15.18
CA GLY A 183 -6.76 6.12 -15.49
C GLY A 183 -7.17 4.82 -14.81
N CYS A 184 -6.22 3.97 -14.39
CA CYS A 184 -6.44 2.70 -13.71
C CYS A 184 -6.23 2.76 -12.19
N ILE A 185 -5.83 3.92 -11.64
CA ILE A 185 -5.55 4.09 -10.21
C ILE A 185 -6.71 4.83 -9.53
N ARG A 186 -7.06 4.35 -8.32
CA ARG A 186 -8.15 4.90 -7.50
C ARG A 186 -7.65 6.02 -6.63
#